data_28952ed188a91d6fd3b2ce828cf953f0
#
_entry.id   28952ed188a91d6fd3b2ce828cf953f0
#
_cell.length_a   1.000
_cell.length_b   1.000
_cell.length_c   1.000
_cell.angle_alpha   90.00
_cell.angle_beta   90.00
_cell.angle_gamma   90.00
#
_symmetry.space_group_name_H-M   'P 1'
#
loop_
_entity.id
_entity.type
_entity.pdbx_description
1 polymer ?
#
loop_
_entity_poly.entity_id
_entity_poly.type
_entity_poly.pdbx_seq_one_letter_code
_entity_poly.pdbx_strand_id
1 'polypeptide(L)'
;MKHLLLSSAFTVVALSSAALAEERRIEITVGELTCPSCSFIVASALRGVPSVEINGFEDGPEDGQGIFAVSFEDTETTVASISAAVTANGYPASVLPEIDS
;
A
#
# COMPACT_ATOMS: atom_id res chain seq x y z
N MET A 1 46.17 -32.45 3.14
CA MET A 1 45.72 -32.16 3.10
C MET A 1 44.85 -31.72 3.22
N LYS A 2 44.72 -31.56 3.35
CA LYS A 2 43.96 -31.19 3.47
C LYS A 2 43.13 -30.48 3.37
N HIS A 3 42.78 -30.23 3.32
CA HIS A 3 42.08 -29.63 3.23
C HIS A 3 41.19 -29.04 3.12
N LEU A 4 40.89 -28.92 3.17
CA LEU A 4 40.20 -28.55 3.02
C LEU A 4 39.30 -28.05 3.03
N LEU A 5 38.92 -27.86 3.00
CA LEU A 5 38.19 -27.54 2.93
C LEU A 5 37.34 -26.99 3.03
N LEU A 6 36.96 -26.68 2.99
CA LEU A 6 36.29 -26.28 3.05
C LEU A 6 35.50 -25.69 3.07
N SER A 7 35.15 -25.38 3.01
CA SER A 7 34.54 -24.85 2.94
C SER A 7 33.62 -24.46 2.76
N SER A 8 33.27 -24.27 2.80
CA SER A 8 32.52 -23.93 2.52
C SER A 8 31.50 -23.49 2.67
N ALA A 9 31.07 -23.19 2.89
CA ALA A 9 30.24 -22.88 3.00
C ALA A 9 29.43 -22.19 2.97
N PHE A 10 29.09 -21.86 3.02
CA PHE A 10 28.45 -21.32 3.05
C PHE A 10 27.62 -20.68 2.96
N THR A 11 27.06 -20.39 3.06
CA THR A 11 26.44 -19.91 2.92
C THR A 11 25.41 -19.51 2.68
N VAL A 12 24.84 -19.18 2.60
CA VAL A 12 23.94 -18.96 2.27
C VAL A 12 22.95 -18.50 2.61
N VAL A 13 22.45 -18.25 2.70
CA VAL A 13 21.64 -17.89 3.11
C VAL A 13 20.92 -16.98 3.01
N ALA A 14 20.67 -16.39 3.04
CA ALA A 14 20.23 -15.39 2.84
C ALA A 14 19.04 -15.33 2.36
N LEU A 15 18.79 -15.62 1.58
CA LEU A 15 17.72 -15.59 1.01
C LEU A 15 16.62 -15.36 1.71
N SER A 16 16.46 -15.79 2.51
CA SER A 16 15.31 -15.69 3.12
C SER A 16 14.78 -14.39 3.25
N SER A 17 15.49 -13.48 3.53
CA SER A 17 14.96 -12.30 3.77
C SER A 17 14.15 -11.78 2.74
N ALA A 18 14.41 -12.10 1.66
CA ALA A 18 13.72 -11.57 0.63
C ALA A 18 12.31 -11.63 0.74
N ALA A 19 11.81 -12.50 1.34
CA ALA A 19 10.48 -12.66 1.31
C ALA A 19 9.73 -11.81 2.14
N LEU A 20 10.32 -11.05 2.90
CA LEU A 20 9.61 -10.41 3.80
C LEU A 20 8.87 -9.22 3.41
N ALA A 21 9.36 -8.29 2.83
CA ALA A 21 8.67 -7.07 2.51
C ALA A 21 8.17 -7.14 1.10
N GLU A 22 6.89 -7.09 0.94
CA GLU A 22 6.34 -7.19 -0.38
C GLU A 22 5.50 -6.01 -0.66
N GLU A 23 5.67 -5.41 -1.79
CA GLU A 23 4.87 -4.27 -2.18
C GLU A 23 3.53 -4.74 -2.66
N ARG A 24 2.48 -4.15 -2.18
CA ARG A 24 1.14 -4.48 -2.60
C ARG A 24 0.47 -3.29 -3.20
N ARG A 25 -0.48 -3.53 -4.09
CA ARG A 25 -1.21 -2.46 -4.73
C ARG A 25 -2.68 -2.69 -4.57
N ILE A 26 -3.42 -1.65 -4.24
CA ILE A 26 -4.85 -1.73 -4.09
C ILE A 26 -5.47 -0.49 -4.67
N GLU A 27 -6.77 -0.52 -4.86
CA GLU A 27 -7.52 0.66 -5.24
C GLU A 27 -8.52 0.95 -4.14
N ILE A 28 -8.61 2.20 -3.76
CA ILE A 28 -9.52 2.63 -2.73
C ILE A 28 -10.54 3.55 -3.33
N THR A 29 -11.80 3.19 -3.23
CA THR A 29 -12.87 4.06 -3.69
C THR A 29 -13.31 4.89 -2.52
N VAL A 30 -13.26 6.19 -2.66
CA VAL A 30 -13.59 7.13 -1.61
C VAL A 30 -14.78 7.93 -2.05
N GLY A 31 -15.78 8.04 -1.18
CA GLY A 31 -16.97 8.79 -1.51
C GLY A 31 -17.01 10.16 -0.88
N GLU A 32 -18.04 10.89 -1.19
CA GLU A 32 -18.28 12.20 -0.61
C GLU A 32 -17.18 13.22 -0.88
N LEU A 33 -16.56 13.12 -2.02
CA LEU A 33 -15.56 14.09 -2.42
C LEU A 33 -16.29 15.26 -3.11
N THR A 34 -17.02 15.99 -2.31
CA THR A 34 -17.92 17.00 -2.87
C THR A 34 -17.35 18.40 -2.79
N CYS A 35 -16.17 18.57 -2.30
CA CYS A 35 -15.56 19.90 -2.27
C CYS A 35 -14.27 19.89 -3.06
N PRO A 36 -13.84 21.06 -3.53
CA PRO A 36 -12.65 21.09 -4.37
C PRO A 36 -11.40 20.56 -3.70
N SER A 37 -11.31 20.69 -2.38
CA SER A 37 -10.12 20.20 -1.70
C SER A 37 -10.29 18.85 -1.07
N CYS A 38 -11.44 18.21 -1.24
CA CYS A 38 -11.67 16.93 -0.58
C CYS A 38 -10.66 15.89 -1.01
N SER A 39 -10.36 15.81 -2.29
CA SER A 39 -9.41 14.81 -2.74
C SER A 39 -8.02 15.07 -2.19
N PHE A 40 -7.66 16.34 -1.96
CA PHE A 40 -6.37 16.64 -1.38
C PHE A 40 -6.31 16.22 0.08
N ILE A 41 -7.42 16.33 0.77
CA ILE A 41 -7.48 15.91 2.16
C ILE A 41 -7.27 14.40 2.25
N VAL A 42 -7.94 13.66 1.37
CA VAL A 42 -7.79 12.22 1.36
C VAL A 42 -6.38 11.83 0.97
N ALA A 43 -5.82 12.51 -0.04
CA ALA A 43 -4.46 12.20 -0.48
C ALA A 43 -3.48 12.45 0.67
N SER A 44 -3.69 13.51 1.42
CA SER A 44 -2.82 13.80 2.52
C SER A 44 -2.92 12.74 3.60
N ALA A 45 -4.13 12.27 3.87
CA ALA A 45 -4.33 11.22 4.85
C ALA A 45 -3.63 9.93 4.41
N LEU A 46 -3.72 9.62 3.13
CA LEU A 46 -3.06 8.42 2.61
C LEU A 46 -1.56 8.52 2.72
N ARG A 47 -1.02 9.69 2.42
CA ARG A 47 0.43 9.85 2.49
C ARG A 47 0.95 9.80 3.91
N GLY A 48 0.09 9.97 4.88
CA GLY A 48 0.49 9.87 6.27
C GLY A 48 0.61 8.45 6.78
N VAL A 49 0.18 7.46 5.99
CA VAL A 49 0.26 6.07 6.41
C VAL A 49 1.62 5.53 5.98
N PRO A 50 2.34 4.82 6.85
CA PRO A 50 3.68 4.37 6.50
C PRO A 50 3.74 3.61 5.19
N SER A 51 4.74 3.89 4.41
CA SER A 51 5.04 3.25 3.13
C SER A 51 3.99 3.43 2.03
N VAL A 52 2.94 4.17 2.26
CA VAL A 52 1.92 4.34 1.23
C VAL A 52 2.37 5.35 0.19
N GLU A 53 2.22 4.96 -1.07
CA GLU A 53 2.45 5.87 -2.18
C GLU A 53 1.22 5.91 -3.04
N ILE A 54 0.84 7.07 -3.50
CA ILE A 54 -0.30 7.23 -4.36
C ILE A 54 0.20 7.16 -5.78
N ASN A 55 -0.29 6.19 -6.54
CA ASN A 55 0.15 5.99 -7.91
C ASN A 55 -0.82 6.57 -8.93
N GLY A 56 -2.00 6.88 -8.54
CA GLY A 56 -2.95 7.48 -9.47
C GLY A 56 -4.27 7.80 -8.82
N PHE A 57 -5.05 8.60 -9.50
CA PHE A 57 -6.36 8.98 -9.02
C PHE A 57 -7.25 9.20 -10.24
N GLU A 58 -8.48 8.71 -10.15
CA GLU A 58 -9.43 8.98 -11.20
C GLU A 58 -10.80 9.06 -10.60
N ASP A 59 -11.74 9.66 -11.33
CA ASP A 59 -13.09 9.77 -10.84
C ASP A 59 -13.73 8.42 -10.77
N GLY A 60 -14.55 8.20 -9.79
CA GLY A 60 -15.27 6.96 -9.66
C GLY A 60 -16.53 6.97 -10.49
N PRO A 61 -17.27 5.88 -10.45
CA PRO A 61 -18.47 5.75 -11.27
C PRO A 61 -19.61 6.65 -10.87
N GLU A 62 -19.60 7.14 -9.65
CA GLU A 62 -20.67 8.01 -9.22
C GLU A 62 -20.13 9.36 -8.86
N ASP A 63 -21.00 10.37 -8.90
CA ASP A 63 -20.58 11.71 -8.57
C ASP A 63 -20.04 11.73 -7.15
N GLY A 64 -18.97 12.46 -6.96
CA GLY A 64 -18.39 12.57 -5.63
C GLY A 64 -17.55 11.39 -5.24
N GLN A 65 -17.30 10.47 -6.15
CA GLN A 65 -16.42 9.35 -5.85
C GLN A 65 -15.10 9.51 -6.54
N GLY A 66 -14.05 9.03 -5.92
CA GLY A 66 -12.74 9.00 -6.53
C GLY A 66 -12.09 7.68 -6.21
N ILE A 67 -11.21 7.24 -7.08
CA ILE A 67 -10.50 5.98 -6.89
C ILE A 67 -9.03 6.31 -6.83
N PHE A 68 -8.41 5.96 -5.71
CA PHE A 68 -6.98 6.17 -5.54
C PHE A 68 -6.27 4.83 -5.70
N ALA A 69 -5.28 4.81 -6.57
CA ALA A 69 -4.45 3.62 -6.71
C ALA A 69 -3.24 3.84 -5.82
N VAL A 70 -3.03 2.97 -4.87
CA VAL A 70 -1.93 3.12 -3.93
C VAL A 70 -1.13 1.84 -3.81
N SER A 71 0.13 2.00 -3.43
CA SER A 71 0.96 0.86 -3.13
C SER A 71 1.53 1.04 -1.73
N PHE A 72 1.89 -0.04 -1.10
CA PHE A 72 2.44 -0.02 0.25
C PHE A 72 3.21 -1.30 0.53
N GLU A 73 4.05 -1.26 1.57
CA GLU A 73 4.78 -2.44 1.96
C GLU A 73 4.01 -3.19 3.03
N ASP A 74 3.73 -4.44 2.79
CA ASP A 74 2.84 -5.19 3.68
C ASP A 74 3.46 -5.52 5.03
N THR A 75 4.75 -5.28 5.22
CA THR A 75 5.33 -5.43 6.53
C THR A 75 5.17 -4.17 7.36
N GLU A 76 4.79 -3.07 6.76
CA GLU A 76 4.66 -1.82 7.48
C GLU A 76 3.24 -1.37 7.60
N THR A 77 2.38 -1.78 6.74
CA THR A 77 1.05 -1.22 6.63
C THR A 77 0.05 -2.29 6.26
N THR A 78 -1.19 -2.13 6.64
CA THR A 78 -2.23 -3.06 6.28
C THR A 78 -3.32 -2.31 5.54
N VAL A 79 -4.12 -3.04 4.80
CA VAL A 79 -5.27 -2.46 4.10
C VAL A 79 -6.20 -1.80 5.13
N ALA A 80 -6.36 -2.41 6.27
CA ALA A 80 -7.23 -1.85 7.29
C ALA A 80 -6.71 -0.51 7.79
N SER A 81 -5.40 -0.36 7.93
CA SER A 81 -4.82 0.90 8.36
C SER A 81 -5.03 1.99 7.34
N ILE A 82 -4.91 1.64 6.07
CA ILE A 82 -5.10 2.60 5.00
C ILE A 82 -6.54 3.07 4.98
N SER A 83 -7.46 2.14 5.05
CA SER A 83 -8.87 2.49 5.03
C SER A 83 -9.23 3.33 6.26
N ALA A 84 -8.67 2.98 7.40
CA ALA A 84 -8.97 3.73 8.62
C ALA A 84 -8.46 5.16 8.53
N ALA A 85 -7.35 5.38 7.87
CA ALA A 85 -6.82 6.74 7.73
C ALA A 85 -7.76 7.61 6.94
N VAL A 86 -8.39 7.05 5.91
CA VAL A 86 -9.32 7.80 5.10
C VAL A 86 -10.61 8.06 5.88
N THR A 87 -11.14 7.04 6.54
CA THR A 87 -12.40 7.21 7.24
C THR A 87 -12.25 8.10 8.47
N ALA A 88 -11.05 8.15 9.03
CA ALA A 88 -10.83 9.03 10.16
C ALA A 88 -10.97 10.50 9.77
N ASN A 89 -10.88 10.80 8.50
CA ASN A 89 -11.07 12.16 8.03
C ASN A 89 -12.48 12.40 7.54
N GLY A 90 -13.36 11.46 7.76
CA GLY A 90 -14.78 11.66 7.46
C GLY A 90 -15.23 11.20 6.10
N TYR A 91 -14.39 10.47 5.38
CA TYR A 91 -14.76 10.02 4.05
C TYR A 91 -14.98 8.52 4.01
N PRO A 92 -16.09 8.07 3.43
CA PRO A 92 -16.29 6.63 3.32
C PRO A 92 -15.30 6.04 2.33
N ALA A 93 -14.77 4.90 2.65
CA ALA A 93 -13.77 4.24 1.82
C ALA A 93 -14.07 2.78 1.67
N SER A 94 -13.91 2.26 0.48
CA SER A 94 -14.01 0.83 0.23
C SER A 94 -12.83 0.41 -0.58
N VAL A 95 -12.27 -0.74 -0.28
CA VAL A 95 -11.08 -1.21 -0.94
C VAL A 95 -11.45 -2.29 -1.91
N LEU A 96 -11.04 -2.12 -3.16
CA LEU A 96 -11.28 -3.13 -4.16
C LEU A 96 -10.30 -4.26 -3.98
N PRO A 97 -10.59 -5.41 -4.48
CA PRO A 97 -9.71 -6.54 -4.33
C PRO A 97 -8.33 -6.22 -4.82
N GLU A 98 -7.34 -6.81 -4.16
CA GLU A 98 -6.01 -6.56 -4.50
C GLU A 98 -5.68 -6.97 -5.83
N ILE A 99 -4.99 -6.21 -6.59
CA ILE A 99 -4.69 -6.58 -7.82
C ILE A 99 -3.43 -7.12 -7.95
N ASP A 100 -2.60 -7.13 -7.39
CA ASP A 100 -1.42 -7.58 -7.65
C ASP A 100 -1.12 -8.70 -7.84
N SER A 101 -0.91 -9.06 -7.84
CA SER A 101 -0.48 -10.07 -8.04
C SER A 101 0.55 -10.31 -7.95
#